data_280eccbb8cfa6377c3ff2cc5bf244847
#
_entry.id   280eccbb8cfa6377c3ff2cc5bf244847
#
_cell.length_a   1.000
_cell.length_b   1.000
_cell.length_c   1.000
_cell.angle_alpha   90.00
_cell.angle_beta   90.00
_cell.angle_gamma   90.00
#
_symmetry.space_group_name_H-M   'P 1'
#
loop_
_entity.id
_entity.type
_entity.pdbx_description
1 polymer ?
#
loop_
_entity_poly.entity_id
_entity_poly.type
_entity_poly.pdbx_seq_one_letter_code
_entity_poly.pdbx_strand_id
1 'polypeptide(L)'
;NSELKILVLDDLLVSLDMSNRETVLNVITNDKYLKDYQIIILTHEKSFFEMAKRKLLFNWKYLEMYEDTSEVFPKPLILQSEDNFEKATKYFKKCDYPASGNYLRKTSEEIMKYLLSDIFKPSDKDGLDSMINNYIKILKDFKLTIPEDILKLEELTKRVFNPSSHNDLINPLYKKEIEDAIQIVKDLKNSENIRLIDISIGQGSLLKFEY
;
A
#
# COMPACT_ATOMS: atom_id res chain seq x y z
N ASN A 1 3.12 -37.71 -4.44
CA ASN A 1 3.32 -36.63 -3.44
C ASN A 1 4.44 -35.74 -3.95
N SER A 2 4.11 -34.60 -4.56
CA SER A 2 5.09 -33.58 -4.91
C SER A 2 5.46 -32.83 -3.65
N GLU A 3 6.75 -32.84 -3.29
CA GLU A 3 7.27 -32.02 -2.18
C GLU A 3 7.26 -30.52 -2.51
N LEU A 4 7.12 -30.18 -3.79
CA LEU A 4 7.14 -28.81 -4.28
C LEU A 4 5.71 -28.25 -4.34
N LYS A 5 5.41 -27.36 -3.42
CA LYS A 5 4.10 -26.68 -3.35
C LYS A 5 4.17 -25.33 -4.06
N ILE A 6 4.06 -25.35 -5.38
CA ILE A 6 4.02 -24.13 -6.22
C ILE A 6 2.72 -24.11 -7.00
N LEU A 7 2.04 -22.97 -7.00
CA LEU A 7 0.87 -22.68 -7.83
C LEU A 7 1.22 -21.53 -8.77
N VAL A 8 1.17 -21.77 -10.06
CA VAL A 8 1.37 -20.75 -11.10
C VAL A 8 0.02 -20.46 -11.75
N LEU A 9 -0.37 -19.20 -11.77
CA LEU A 9 -1.58 -18.69 -12.39
C LEU A 9 -1.16 -17.73 -13.51
N ASP A 10 -1.31 -18.20 -14.74
CA ASP A 10 -0.92 -17.46 -15.94
C ASP A 10 -2.17 -16.91 -16.63
N ASP A 11 -2.30 -15.59 -16.65
CA ASP A 11 -3.42 -14.85 -17.26
C ASP A 11 -4.83 -15.37 -16.92
N LEU A 12 -4.96 -16.13 -15.84
CA LEU A 12 -6.20 -16.83 -15.45
C LEU A 12 -7.41 -15.90 -15.35
N LEU A 13 -7.18 -14.62 -15.02
CA LEU A 13 -8.24 -13.67 -14.67
C LEU A 13 -8.59 -12.71 -15.82
N VAL A 14 -7.99 -12.85 -16.99
CA VAL A 14 -8.16 -11.92 -18.12
C VAL A 14 -9.61 -11.85 -18.61
N SER A 15 -10.34 -12.97 -18.57
CA SER A 15 -11.75 -13.04 -19.01
C SER A 15 -12.75 -12.47 -17.99
N LEU A 16 -12.31 -12.14 -16.79
CA LEU A 16 -13.18 -11.62 -15.73
C LEU A 16 -13.15 -10.10 -15.69
N ASP A 17 -14.26 -9.49 -15.29
CA ASP A 17 -14.26 -8.07 -14.93
C ASP A 17 -13.44 -7.81 -13.67
N MET A 18 -13.09 -6.54 -13.43
CA MET A 18 -12.18 -6.15 -12.35
C MET A 18 -12.69 -6.54 -10.95
N SER A 19 -14.00 -6.48 -10.73
CA SER A 19 -14.61 -6.84 -9.43
C SER A 19 -14.50 -8.34 -9.16
N ASN A 20 -14.74 -9.16 -10.18
CA ASN A 20 -14.60 -10.60 -10.07
C ASN A 20 -13.13 -11.02 -9.93
N ARG A 21 -12.20 -10.34 -10.59
CA ARG A 21 -10.75 -10.55 -10.41
C ARG A 21 -10.32 -10.28 -8.97
N GLU A 22 -10.81 -9.18 -8.38
CA GLU A 22 -10.53 -8.86 -6.97
C GLU A 22 -11.05 -9.95 -6.04
N THR A 23 -12.27 -10.43 -6.28
CA THR A 23 -12.88 -11.51 -5.49
C THR A 23 -12.05 -12.79 -5.59
N VAL A 24 -11.65 -13.21 -6.79
CA VAL A 24 -10.82 -14.40 -6.99
C VAL A 24 -9.44 -14.23 -6.32
N LEU A 25 -8.82 -13.06 -6.43
CA LEU A 25 -7.55 -12.76 -5.77
C LEU A 25 -7.68 -12.93 -4.25
N ASN A 26 -8.74 -12.39 -3.65
CA ASN A 26 -9.01 -12.54 -2.22
C ASN A 26 -9.22 -14.00 -1.82
N VAL A 27 -9.92 -14.80 -2.64
CA VAL A 27 -10.09 -16.24 -2.39
C VAL A 27 -8.73 -16.94 -2.41
N ILE A 28 -7.93 -16.74 -3.45
CA ILE A 28 -6.63 -17.42 -3.60
C ILE A 28 -5.69 -17.07 -2.44
N THR A 29 -5.67 -15.82 -1.99
CA THR A 29 -4.75 -15.37 -0.96
C THR A 29 -5.17 -15.74 0.46
N ASN A 30 -6.47 -15.96 0.68
CA ASN A 30 -7.02 -16.30 2.00
C ASN A 30 -7.38 -17.79 2.14
N ASP A 31 -7.20 -18.60 1.10
CA ASP A 31 -7.53 -20.01 1.14
C ASP A 31 -6.56 -20.80 2.04
N LYS A 32 -7.13 -21.48 3.03
CA LYS A 32 -6.36 -22.28 3.99
C LYS A 32 -5.56 -23.43 3.37
N TYR A 33 -6.02 -23.95 2.23
CA TYR A 33 -5.33 -25.06 1.52
C TYR A 33 -4.13 -24.56 0.72
N LEU A 34 -4.12 -23.29 0.35
CA LEU A 34 -3.02 -22.65 -0.40
C LEU A 34 -1.97 -21.99 0.50
N LYS A 35 -2.17 -22.00 1.82
CA LYS A 35 -1.30 -21.34 2.79
C LYS A 35 0.18 -21.75 2.71
N ASP A 36 0.42 -23.03 2.35
CA ASP A 36 1.76 -23.59 2.24
C ASP A 36 2.31 -23.53 0.80
N TYR A 37 1.55 -22.95 -0.13
CA TYR A 37 1.98 -22.85 -1.52
C TYR A 37 2.73 -21.56 -1.78
N GLN A 38 3.80 -21.65 -2.56
CA GLN A 38 4.34 -20.49 -3.24
C GLN A 38 3.42 -20.18 -4.43
N ILE A 39 2.76 -19.04 -4.40
CA ILE A 39 1.84 -18.61 -5.45
C ILE A 39 2.58 -17.64 -6.38
N ILE A 40 2.52 -17.90 -7.68
CA ILE A 40 3.07 -17.04 -8.73
C ILE A 40 1.91 -16.65 -9.64
N ILE A 41 1.65 -15.36 -9.76
CA ILE A 41 0.61 -14.81 -10.64
C ILE A 41 1.31 -14.06 -11.78
N LEU A 42 1.06 -14.49 -13.00
CA LEU A 42 1.54 -13.84 -14.21
C LEU A 42 0.38 -13.09 -14.87
N THR A 43 0.62 -11.88 -15.32
CA THR A 43 -0.37 -11.09 -16.06
C THR A 43 0.33 -10.09 -16.98
N HIS A 44 -0.26 -9.87 -18.14
CA HIS A 44 0.12 -8.78 -19.04
C HIS A 44 -0.71 -7.51 -18.83
N GLU A 45 -1.75 -7.57 -17.98
CA GLU A 45 -2.62 -6.43 -17.71
C GLU A 45 -2.10 -5.56 -16.57
N LYS A 46 -1.65 -4.36 -16.91
CA LYS A 46 -1.13 -3.40 -15.93
C LYS A 46 -2.17 -2.99 -14.88
N SER A 47 -3.44 -2.87 -15.26
CA SER A 47 -4.53 -2.52 -14.34
C SER A 47 -4.73 -3.58 -13.24
N PHE A 48 -4.67 -4.86 -13.60
CA PHE A 48 -4.72 -5.96 -12.63
C PHE A 48 -3.47 -5.99 -11.75
N PHE A 49 -2.28 -5.82 -12.33
CA PHE A 49 -1.03 -5.77 -11.57
C PHE A 49 -1.04 -4.63 -10.51
N GLU A 50 -1.47 -3.43 -10.89
CA GLU A 50 -1.57 -2.30 -9.95
C GLU A 50 -2.67 -2.52 -8.89
N MET A 51 -3.77 -3.19 -9.24
CA MET A 51 -4.80 -3.56 -8.28
C MET A 51 -4.27 -4.58 -7.28
N ALA A 52 -3.58 -5.61 -7.74
CA ALA A 52 -2.95 -6.63 -6.90
C ALA A 52 -1.92 -6.02 -5.93
N LYS A 53 -1.07 -5.09 -6.41
CA LYS A 53 -0.12 -4.36 -5.55
C LYS A 53 -0.81 -3.61 -4.41
N ARG A 54 -1.95 -2.97 -4.70
CA ARG A 54 -2.70 -2.22 -3.68
C ARG A 54 -3.41 -3.13 -2.66
N LYS A 55 -3.80 -4.33 -3.07
CA LYS A 55 -4.56 -5.26 -2.21
C LYS A 55 -3.68 -6.17 -1.37
N LEU A 56 -2.58 -6.67 -1.92
CA LEU A 56 -1.73 -7.68 -1.30
C LEU A 56 -0.53 -7.11 -0.53
N LEU A 57 -0.36 -5.80 -0.59
CA LEU A 57 0.64 -4.94 0.05
C LEU A 57 2.00 -5.60 0.35
N PHE A 58 2.21 -6.20 1.50
CA PHE A 58 3.56 -6.41 2.04
C PHE A 58 4.11 -7.84 1.95
N ASN A 59 3.26 -8.81 1.62
CA ASN A 59 3.64 -10.23 1.60
C ASN A 59 4.00 -10.75 0.21
N TRP A 60 3.97 -9.88 -0.81
CA TRP A 60 4.17 -10.24 -2.20
C TRP A 60 5.36 -9.51 -2.80
N LYS A 61 6.09 -10.22 -3.68
CA LYS A 61 7.11 -9.60 -4.53
C LYS A 61 6.54 -9.30 -5.89
N TYR A 62 6.81 -8.11 -6.39
CA TYR A 62 6.32 -7.65 -7.69
C TYR A 62 7.48 -7.50 -8.65
N LEU A 63 7.36 -8.18 -9.79
CA LEU A 63 8.35 -8.15 -10.85
C LEU A 63 7.68 -7.62 -12.12
N GLU A 64 8.33 -6.72 -12.81
CA GLU A 64 7.92 -6.23 -14.12
C GLU A 64 8.92 -6.70 -15.16
N MET A 65 8.41 -7.24 -16.27
CA MET A 65 9.25 -7.71 -17.38
C MET A 65 9.09 -6.75 -18.55
N TYR A 66 10.21 -6.27 -19.04
CA TYR A 66 10.30 -5.39 -20.19
C TYR A 66 11.17 -6.03 -21.26
N GLU A 67 11.06 -5.52 -22.47
CA GLU A 67 11.95 -5.86 -23.57
C GLU A 67 13.10 -4.83 -23.63
N ASP A 68 14.33 -5.29 -23.46
CA ASP A 68 15.51 -4.48 -23.68
C ASP A 68 15.89 -4.55 -25.16
N THR A 69 15.69 -3.46 -25.86
CA THR A 69 15.99 -3.31 -27.30
C THR A 69 17.32 -2.62 -27.55
N SER A 70 18.17 -2.46 -26.55
CA SER A 70 19.48 -1.81 -26.68
C SER A 70 20.48 -2.60 -27.55
N GLU A 71 20.25 -3.90 -27.72
CA GLU A 71 21.05 -4.79 -28.58
C GLU A 71 20.25 -5.22 -29.82
N VAL A 72 20.96 -5.83 -30.78
CA VAL A 72 20.37 -6.34 -32.04
C VAL A 72 19.26 -7.38 -31.79
N PHE A 73 19.42 -8.18 -30.73
CA PHE A 73 18.43 -9.15 -30.31
C PHE A 73 17.80 -8.71 -28.99
N PRO A 74 16.47 -8.51 -28.95
CA PRO A 74 15.77 -8.13 -27.74
C PRO A 74 15.99 -9.15 -26.61
N LYS A 75 16.25 -8.65 -25.41
CA LYS A 75 16.43 -9.48 -24.21
C LYS A 75 15.36 -9.14 -23.17
N PRO A 76 14.87 -10.14 -22.39
CA PRO A 76 13.98 -9.83 -21.29
C PRO A 76 14.74 -9.10 -20.19
N LEU A 77 14.25 -7.93 -19.80
CA LEU A 77 14.70 -7.16 -18.64
C LEU A 77 13.69 -7.35 -17.52
N ILE A 78 14.11 -8.01 -16.45
CA ILE A 78 13.26 -8.20 -15.27
C ILE A 78 13.65 -7.16 -14.23
N LEU A 79 12.70 -6.29 -13.90
CA LEU A 79 12.86 -5.27 -12.88
C LEU A 79 12.00 -5.65 -11.66
N GLN A 80 12.61 -5.59 -10.48
CA GLN A 80 11.82 -5.62 -9.26
C GLN A 80 11.07 -4.30 -9.15
N SER A 81 9.74 -4.38 -9.08
CA SER A 81 8.93 -3.18 -8.84
C SER A 81 9.18 -2.72 -7.41
N GLU A 82 9.98 -1.68 -7.27
CA GLU A 82 10.23 -1.04 -5.97
C GLU A 82 8.91 -0.45 -5.44
N ASP A 83 8.55 -0.77 -4.20
CA ASP A 83 7.43 -0.11 -3.55
C ASP A 83 7.76 1.36 -3.21
N ASN A 84 6.76 2.14 -2.85
CA ASN A 84 6.97 3.56 -2.57
C ASN A 84 7.89 3.77 -1.34
N PHE A 85 7.87 2.88 -0.37
CA PHE A 85 8.75 2.94 0.80
C PHE A 85 10.21 2.63 0.45
N GLU A 86 10.44 1.64 -0.41
CA GLU A 86 11.79 1.32 -0.92
C GLU A 86 12.35 2.50 -1.72
N LYS A 87 11.53 3.11 -2.59
CA LYS A 87 11.90 4.34 -3.33
C LYS A 87 12.24 5.47 -2.38
N ALA A 88 11.42 5.71 -1.34
CA ALA A 88 11.70 6.73 -0.34
C ALA A 88 13.07 6.52 0.32
N THR A 89 13.36 5.30 0.76
CA THR A 89 14.63 4.95 1.38
C THR A 89 15.81 5.13 0.42
N LYS A 90 15.63 4.79 -0.86
CA LYS A 90 16.63 4.97 -1.91
C LYS A 90 16.96 6.44 -2.16
N TYR A 91 15.93 7.30 -2.24
CA TYR A 91 16.12 8.75 -2.41
C TYR A 91 16.73 9.40 -1.17
N PHE A 92 16.35 8.96 0.04
CA PHE A 92 16.99 9.39 1.27
C PHE A 92 18.51 9.12 1.26
N LYS A 93 18.93 7.92 0.86
CA LYS A 93 20.37 7.58 0.72
C LYS A 93 21.11 8.43 -0.29
N LYS A 94 20.39 8.96 -1.28
CA LYS A 94 20.91 9.91 -2.28
C LYS A 94 20.87 11.37 -1.83
N CYS A 95 20.46 11.65 -0.59
CA CYS A 95 20.23 12.98 -0.04
C CYS A 95 19.17 13.80 -0.78
N ASP A 96 18.29 13.16 -1.55
CA ASP A 96 17.13 13.78 -2.17
C ASP A 96 15.94 13.70 -1.21
N TYR A 97 15.92 14.61 -0.24
CA TYR A 97 14.92 14.64 0.83
C TYR A 97 13.50 14.96 0.33
N PRO A 98 13.31 15.89 -0.61
CA PRO A 98 11.99 16.16 -1.18
C PRO A 98 11.39 14.94 -1.88
N ALA A 99 12.17 14.24 -2.71
CA ALA A 99 11.72 13.02 -3.37
C ALA A 99 11.40 11.92 -2.35
N SER A 100 12.26 11.74 -1.33
CA SER A 100 12.04 10.80 -0.25
C SER A 100 10.72 11.08 0.48
N GLY A 101 10.48 12.34 0.90
CA GLY A 101 9.26 12.76 1.56
C GLY A 101 8.00 12.53 0.73
N ASN A 102 8.06 12.79 -0.58
CA ASN A 102 6.94 12.54 -1.49
C ASN A 102 6.60 11.03 -1.60
N TYR A 103 7.60 10.15 -1.65
CA TYR A 103 7.37 8.71 -1.66
C TYR A 103 6.88 8.17 -0.30
N LEU A 104 7.33 8.74 0.83
CA LEU A 104 6.78 8.43 2.16
C LEU A 104 5.30 8.84 2.25
N ARG A 105 4.93 9.99 1.70
CA ARG A 105 3.54 10.42 1.61
C ARG A 105 2.69 9.39 0.85
N LYS A 106 3.14 8.94 -0.33
CA LYS A 106 2.44 7.92 -1.12
C LYS A 106 2.28 6.61 -0.34
N THR A 107 3.33 6.16 0.36
CA THR A 107 3.25 4.98 1.24
C THR A 107 2.20 5.18 2.33
N SER A 108 2.17 6.36 2.95
CA SER A 108 1.19 6.68 3.99
C SER A 108 -0.24 6.72 3.46
N GLU A 109 -0.45 7.21 2.23
CA GLU A 109 -1.75 7.16 1.56
C GLU A 109 -2.20 5.72 1.29
N GLU A 110 -1.29 4.83 0.90
CA GLU A 110 -1.57 3.40 0.73
C GLU A 110 -1.96 2.73 2.06
N ILE A 111 -1.21 3.02 3.13
CA ILE A 111 -1.51 2.52 4.48
C ILE A 111 -2.89 3.01 4.93
N MET A 112 -3.19 4.30 4.79
CA MET A 112 -4.48 4.86 5.21
C MET A 112 -5.65 4.28 4.40
N LYS A 113 -5.48 4.06 3.10
CA LYS A 113 -6.48 3.38 2.26
C LYS A 113 -6.71 1.93 2.70
N TYR A 114 -5.68 1.26 3.21
CA TYR A 114 -5.82 -0.08 3.77
C TYR A 114 -6.54 -0.08 5.12
N LEU A 115 -6.24 0.90 5.98
CA LEU A 115 -6.84 1.00 7.31
C LEU A 115 -8.32 1.41 7.28
N LEU A 116 -8.72 2.22 6.30
CA LEU A 116 -10.11 2.64 6.12
C LEU A 116 -10.92 1.50 5.49
N SER A 117 -12.12 1.26 6.04
CA SER A 117 -13.05 0.28 5.49
C SER A 117 -13.65 0.74 4.16
N ASP A 118 -14.24 -0.20 3.42
CA ASP A 118 -14.85 0.06 2.12
C ASP A 118 -16.00 1.11 2.18
N ILE A 119 -16.72 1.20 3.29
CA ILE A 119 -17.77 2.22 3.50
C ILE A 119 -17.16 3.63 3.62
N PHE A 120 -15.95 3.72 4.17
CA PHE A 120 -15.26 4.99 4.40
C PHE A 120 -14.10 5.21 3.41
N LYS A 121 -14.08 4.42 2.32
CA LYS A 121 -13.08 4.65 1.27
C LYS A 121 -13.13 6.09 0.80
N PRO A 122 -12.01 6.81 0.91
CA PRO A 122 -11.93 8.14 0.37
C PRO A 122 -12.12 8.09 -1.14
N SER A 123 -12.67 9.15 -1.71
CA SER A 123 -12.63 9.33 -3.15
C SER A 123 -11.17 9.41 -3.63
N ASP A 124 -10.89 9.12 -4.88
CA ASP A 124 -9.53 9.26 -5.44
C ASP A 124 -8.98 10.70 -5.36
N LYS A 125 -9.83 11.65 -4.98
CA LYS A 125 -9.48 13.07 -4.77
C LYS A 125 -9.11 13.41 -3.34
N ASP A 126 -9.35 12.50 -2.39
CA ASP A 126 -9.05 12.76 -0.99
C ASP A 126 -7.56 12.62 -0.70
N GLY A 127 -6.96 13.68 -0.24
CA GLY A 127 -5.56 13.69 0.17
C GLY A 127 -5.32 12.99 1.52
N LEU A 128 -4.07 12.77 1.85
CA LEU A 128 -3.65 12.10 3.09
C LEU A 128 -4.26 12.72 4.35
N ASP A 129 -4.29 14.07 4.43
CA ASP A 129 -4.91 14.78 5.57
C ASP A 129 -6.38 14.41 5.76
N SER A 130 -7.14 14.33 4.66
CA SER A 130 -8.55 13.96 4.70
C SER A 130 -8.74 12.53 5.20
N MET A 131 -7.91 11.59 4.73
CA MET A 131 -7.95 10.20 5.16
C MET A 131 -7.63 10.04 6.65
N ILE A 132 -6.59 10.70 7.15
CA ILE A 132 -6.22 10.68 8.57
C ILE A 132 -7.34 11.26 9.42
N ASN A 133 -7.88 12.43 9.03
CA ASN A 133 -8.97 13.07 9.77
C ASN A 133 -10.23 12.20 9.82
N ASN A 134 -10.59 11.56 8.70
CA ASN A 134 -11.71 10.63 8.67
C ASN A 134 -11.48 9.43 9.59
N TYR A 135 -10.29 8.84 9.56
CA TYR A 135 -9.95 7.71 10.44
C TYR A 135 -10.05 8.10 11.92
N ILE A 136 -9.45 9.23 12.31
CA ILE A 136 -9.51 9.77 13.68
C ILE A 136 -10.97 10.05 14.10
N LYS A 137 -11.77 10.62 13.20
CA LYS A 137 -13.19 10.91 13.46
C LYS A 137 -13.95 9.63 13.74
N ILE A 138 -13.78 8.60 12.90
CA ILE A 138 -14.42 7.29 13.09
C ILE A 138 -14.06 6.71 14.47
N LEU A 139 -12.77 6.70 14.83
CA LEU A 139 -12.34 6.20 16.13
C LEU A 139 -13.00 6.97 17.29
N LYS A 140 -13.10 8.29 17.20
CA LYS A 140 -13.78 9.13 18.21
C LYS A 140 -15.26 8.83 18.31
N ASP A 141 -15.95 8.70 17.17
CA ASP A 141 -17.39 8.43 17.12
C ASP A 141 -17.72 7.07 17.77
N PHE A 142 -16.82 6.09 17.64
CA PHE A 142 -16.92 4.79 18.29
C PHE A 142 -16.25 4.73 19.69
N LYS A 143 -15.78 5.86 20.24
CA LYS A 143 -15.12 5.97 21.55
C LYS A 143 -13.89 5.05 21.69
N LEU A 144 -13.13 4.92 20.63
CA LEU A 144 -11.93 4.08 20.57
C LEU A 144 -10.66 4.92 20.74
N THR A 145 -9.62 4.29 21.26
CA THR A 145 -8.33 4.95 21.43
C THR A 145 -7.68 5.20 20.06
N ILE A 146 -7.18 6.41 19.85
CA ILE A 146 -6.44 6.75 18.64
C ILE A 146 -5.02 6.22 18.82
N PRO A 147 -4.51 5.39 17.90
CA PRO A 147 -3.12 4.93 17.95
C PRO A 147 -2.15 6.11 17.88
N GLU A 148 -1.09 6.07 18.69
CA GLU A 148 -0.08 7.14 18.73
C GLU A 148 0.59 7.36 17.38
N ASP A 149 0.81 6.30 16.61
CA ASP A 149 1.42 6.36 15.28
C ASP A 149 0.57 7.13 14.27
N ILE A 150 -0.76 7.09 14.40
CA ILE A 150 -1.68 7.90 13.58
C ILE A 150 -1.57 9.38 13.93
N LEU A 151 -1.41 9.73 15.21
CA LEU A 151 -1.19 11.11 15.62
C LEU A 151 0.17 11.62 15.12
N LYS A 152 1.21 10.80 15.19
CA LYS A 152 2.53 11.12 14.63
C LYS A 152 2.45 11.28 13.10
N LEU A 153 1.67 10.44 12.43
CA LEU A 153 1.46 10.55 10.98
C LEU A 153 0.75 11.86 10.61
N GLU A 154 -0.23 12.28 11.40
CA GLU A 154 -0.91 13.58 11.21
C GLU A 154 0.08 14.76 11.30
N GLU A 155 0.95 14.75 12.30
CA GLU A 155 1.99 15.78 12.47
C GLU A 155 2.98 15.77 11.30
N LEU A 156 3.46 14.59 10.89
CA LEU A 156 4.37 14.44 9.76
C LEU A 156 3.76 14.93 8.45
N THR A 157 2.47 14.70 8.25
CA THR A 157 1.78 15.15 7.03
C THR A 157 1.86 16.66 6.89
N LYS A 158 1.64 17.39 7.97
CA LYS A 158 1.71 18.86 7.99
C LYS A 158 3.14 19.37 7.84
N ARG A 159 4.10 18.71 8.47
CA ARG A 159 5.47 19.22 8.63
C ARG A 159 6.43 18.76 7.54
N VAL A 160 6.22 17.58 6.99
CA VAL A 160 7.15 16.93 6.05
C VAL A 160 6.50 16.67 4.70
N PHE A 161 5.33 16.00 4.68
CA PHE A 161 4.78 15.48 3.44
C PHE A 161 4.15 16.55 2.56
N ASN A 162 3.43 17.51 3.14
CA ASN A 162 2.85 18.59 2.37
C ASN A 162 3.95 19.51 1.77
N PRO A 163 4.97 19.95 2.53
CA PRO A 163 6.10 20.69 1.96
C PRO A 163 6.86 19.92 0.87
N SER A 164 7.05 18.59 1.04
CA SER A 164 7.71 17.74 0.03
C SER A 164 6.98 17.69 -1.31
N SER A 165 5.67 17.89 -1.27
CA SER A 165 4.80 17.79 -2.48
C SER A 165 4.62 19.10 -3.20
N HIS A 166 4.85 20.22 -2.53
CA HIS A 166 4.64 21.58 -3.04
C HIS A 166 5.97 22.29 -3.06
N ASN A 167 6.93 21.99 -3.73
CA ASN A 167 8.21 22.69 -3.98
C ASN A 167 8.40 23.97 -3.12
N ASP A 168 8.21 23.81 -1.79
CA ASP A 168 8.20 24.92 -0.85
C ASP A 168 9.66 25.32 -0.54
N LEU A 169 10.12 26.36 -1.23
CA LEU A 169 11.47 26.90 -1.06
C LEU A 169 11.67 27.56 0.31
N ILE A 170 10.60 27.80 1.06
CA ILE A 170 10.64 28.52 2.34
C ILE A 170 10.95 27.57 3.50
N ASN A 171 10.55 26.29 3.39
CA ASN A 171 10.74 25.28 4.43
C ASN A 171 11.64 24.14 3.92
N PRO A 172 12.96 24.28 4.00
CA PRO A 172 13.87 23.20 3.60
C PRO A 172 13.68 22.00 4.51
N LEU A 173 13.59 20.83 3.91
CA LEU A 173 13.52 19.57 4.65
C LEU A 173 14.90 19.15 5.12
N TYR A 174 15.01 18.83 6.40
CA TYR A 174 16.26 18.38 6.99
C TYR A 174 16.34 16.86 7.05
N LYS A 175 17.57 16.34 6.96
CA LYS A 175 17.86 14.91 7.02
C LYS A 175 17.13 14.21 8.18
N LYS A 176 17.19 14.81 9.38
CA LYS A 176 16.60 14.23 10.59
C LYS A 176 15.09 14.07 10.49
N GLU A 177 14.40 15.03 9.89
CA GLU A 177 12.94 14.98 9.72
C GLU A 177 12.51 13.84 8.80
N ILE A 178 13.29 13.58 7.74
CA ILE A 178 13.04 12.46 6.84
C ILE A 178 13.41 11.13 7.51
N GLU A 179 14.48 11.07 8.32
CA GLU A 179 14.83 9.87 9.11
C GLU A 179 13.69 9.49 10.07
N ASP A 180 13.18 10.46 10.81
CA ASP A 180 12.07 10.28 11.76
C ASP A 180 10.80 9.83 11.00
N ALA A 181 10.53 10.43 9.84
CA ALA A 181 9.40 10.06 8.99
C ALA A 181 9.53 8.62 8.43
N ILE A 182 10.71 8.21 7.99
CA ILE A 182 10.97 6.84 7.54
C ILE A 182 10.67 5.85 8.68
N GLN A 183 11.11 6.16 9.90
CA GLN A 183 10.90 5.26 11.04
C GLN A 183 9.41 5.13 11.36
N ILE A 184 8.68 6.24 11.45
CA ILE A 184 7.24 6.22 11.76
C ILE A 184 6.44 5.47 10.68
N VAL A 185 6.72 5.74 9.39
CA VAL A 185 6.04 5.05 8.29
C VAL A 185 6.39 3.56 8.27
N LYS A 186 7.63 3.18 8.62
CA LYS A 186 8.06 1.79 8.77
C LYS A 186 7.31 1.09 9.91
N ASP A 187 7.17 1.76 11.04
CA ASP A 187 6.47 1.20 12.20
C ASP A 187 4.98 1.03 11.89
N LEU A 188 4.35 2.01 11.23
CA LEU A 188 2.98 1.90 10.72
C LEU A 188 2.81 0.74 9.71
N LYS A 189 3.79 0.55 8.81
CA LYS A 189 3.77 -0.54 7.83
C LYS A 189 3.88 -1.92 8.47
N ASN A 190 4.61 -2.03 9.57
CA ASN A 190 4.90 -3.30 10.25
C ASN A 190 4.00 -3.55 11.47
N SER A 191 3.28 -2.54 11.94
CA SER A 191 2.37 -2.73 13.06
C SER A 191 1.16 -3.53 12.61
N GLU A 192 0.68 -4.42 13.46
CA GLU A 192 -0.63 -5.06 13.34
C GLU A 192 -1.71 -4.00 13.59
N ASN A 193 -1.78 -3.02 12.70
CA ASN A 193 -2.68 -1.89 12.85
C ASN A 193 -4.13 -2.32 12.73
N ILE A 194 -4.97 -1.71 13.54
CA ILE A 194 -6.41 -1.91 13.55
C ILE A 194 -6.98 -1.47 12.21
N ARG A 195 -7.34 -2.43 11.38
CA ARG A 195 -8.12 -2.20 10.18
C ARG A 195 -9.59 -2.05 10.53
N LEU A 196 -10.23 -1.02 10.00
CA LEU A 196 -11.67 -0.86 10.10
C LEU A 196 -12.34 -1.83 9.13
N ILE A 197 -13.13 -2.78 9.66
CA ILE A 197 -13.89 -3.74 8.85
C ILE A 197 -15.37 -3.43 8.98
N ASP A 198 -16.04 -3.39 7.83
CA ASP A 198 -17.49 -3.25 7.77
C ASP A 198 -18.15 -4.59 8.07
N ILE A 199 -18.98 -4.61 9.13
CA ILE A 199 -19.86 -5.72 9.39
C ILE A 199 -21.29 -5.23 9.22
N SER A 200 -22.00 -5.78 8.24
CA SER A 200 -23.43 -5.58 8.15
C SER A 200 -24.14 -6.58 9.05
N ILE A 201 -24.83 -6.09 10.07
CA ILE A 201 -25.72 -6.87 10.91
C ILE A 201 -27.14 -6.35 10.72
N GLY A 202 -27.96 -7.08 9.97
CA GLY A 202 -29.35 -6.71 9.72
C GLY A 202 -29.51 -5.36 9.02
N GLN A 203 -30.22 -4.40 9.64
CA GLN A 203 -30.42 -3.06 9.08
C GLN A 203 -29.34 -2.02 9.47
N GLY A 204 -28.29 -2.45 10.18
CA GLY A 204 -27.21 -1.57 10.65
C GLY A 204 -25.84 -2.05 10.20
N SER A 205 -24.96 -1.10 9.89
CA SER A 205 -23.54 -1.39 9.69
C SER A 205 -22.81 -1.18 11.00
N LEU A 206 -22.11 -2.22 11.47
CA LEU A 206 -21.19 -2.14 12.60
C LEU A 206 -19.75 -2.22 12.09
N LEU A 207 -18.88 -1.39 12.65
CA LEU A 207 -17.46 -1.49 12.42
C LEU A 207 -16.86 -2.52 13.38
N LYS A 208 -16.05 -3.41 12.84
CA LYS A 208 -15.23 -4.33 13.63
C LYS A 208 -13.76 -4.02 13.36
N PHE A 209 -12.95 -4.20 14.38
CA PHE A 209 -11.51 -4.14 14.26
C PHE A 209 -10.94 -5.54 14.04
N GLU A 210 -10.06 -5.68 13.08
CA GLU A 210 -9.18 -6.84 12.95
C GLU A 210 -7.84 -6.47 13.59
N TYR A 211 -7.42 -7.32 14.55
CA TYR A 211 -6.12 -7.26 15.19
C TYR A 211 -5.17 -8.18 14.43
#